data_7e5d1a07588beab23018c50e2dfcf6fc
#
_entry.id   7e5d1a07588beab23018c50e2dfcf6fc
#
_cell.length_a   1.000
_cell.length_b   1.000
_cell.length_c   1.000
_cell.angle_alpha   90.00
_cell.angle_beta   90.00
_cell.angle_gamma   90.00
#
_symmetry.space_group_name_H-M   'P 1'
#
loop_
_entity.id
_entity.type
_entity.pdbx_description
1 polymer ?
#
loop_
_entity_poly.entity_id
_entity_poly.type
_entity_poly.pdbx_seq_one_letter_code
_entity_poly.pdbx_strand_id
1 'polypeptide(L)'
;MKEKVLMLLACLWLGIGFSMAQAPKTVAGVVTSADDGEPIIGASVLVEGTTMGAITDVDGKFAINNVPADAKALIVSYLGMITQRVGIQRGTITVTMKSDTKVLDEVVVTAQGLNRKQKALGYSTQKVAGEDLTISRQTDLGNAMAGKVSGARFIGGASSGFDAGTIILRGAGSIPSSSQSDNPANEPIYVVDGAITNKNSINMDDVESINVLKGPAATALYGSRGGAGAIIITTKAGQSEKGLLEVSHTLQAETYYNHFNMQKLYGGGGYGGTEKGNRAQDIYDLYSGDIPGLQGAYVYDYNEDTSWGAAYDPAVKYVTPLSLDETSDYYGKPATWQHGLDLRDLYRTGVTNTTNVSFSKSVKDFNTRVSFTNSYRTGVQPNSDAIRRFLGFKTNFKPTPWMNVSLDYKYTYRQDHNAAESGYNGSRTVI
;
A
#
# COMPACT_ATOMS: atom_id res chain seq x y z
N MET A 1 -52.42 -22.80 -69.68
CA MET A 1 -51.91 -23.28 -68.39
C MET A 1 -50.60 -24.00 -68.49
N LYS A 2 -50.32 -24.80 -69.51
CA LYS A 2 -49.10 -25.59 -69.67
C LYS A 2 -47.78 -24.71 -69.77
N GLU A 3 -47.83 -23.59 -70.44
CA GLU A 3 -46.69 -22.70 -70.63
C GLU A 3 -46.26 -21.98 -69.31
N LYS A 4 -47.24 -21.62 -68.47
CA LYS A 4 -46.96 -20.98 -67.17
C LYS A 4 -46.31 -21.95 -66.17
N VAL A 5 -46.70 -23.25 -66.26
CA VAL A 5 -46.11 -24.30 -65.41
C VAL A 5 -44.69 -24.62 -65.88
N LEU A 6 -44.41 -24.60 -67.18
CA LEU A 6 -43.10 -24.82 -67.75
C LEU A 6 -42.12 -23.67 -67.38
N MET A 7 -42.59 -22.45 -67.33
CA MET A 7 -41.84 -21.27 -66.96
C MET A 7 -41.52 -21.27 -65.44
N LEU A 8 -42.44 -21.74 -64.62
CA LEU A 8 -42.21 -21.92 -63.17
C LEU A 8 -41.16 -23.04 -62.86
N LEU A 9 -41.26 -24.14 -63.63
CA LEU A 9 -40.23 -25.22 -63.49
C LEU A 9 -38.90 -24.78 -64.03
N ALA A 10 -38.76 -23.98 -65.05
CA ALA A 10 -37.54 -23.41 -65.57
C ALA A 10 -36.92 -22.43 -64.53
N CYS A 11 -37.72 -21.59 -63.87
CA CYS A 11 -37.29 -20.71 -62.80
C CYS A 11 -36.82 -21.50 -61.56
N LEU A 12 -37.45 -22.63 -61.22
CA LEU A 12 -37.09 -23.50 -60.14
C LEU A 12 -35.73 -24.19 -60.40
N TRP A 13 -35.45 -24.56 -61.66
CA TRP A 13 -34.21 -25.15 -62.10
C TRP A 13 -33.04 -24.12 -62.16
N LEU A 14 -33.29 -22.89 -62.48
CA LEU A 14 -32.34 -21.78 -62.47
C LEU A 14 -32.06 -21.28 -61.03
N GLY A 15 -32.97 -21.52 -60.09
CA GLY A 15 -32.79 -21.17 -58.66
C GLY A 15 -31.91 -22.16 -57.87
N ILE A 16 -31.59 -23.34 -58.43
CA ILE A 16 -30.56 -24.22 -57.87
C ILE A 16 -29.19 -23.72 -58.35
N GLY A 17 -28.95 -22.40 -58.08
CA GLY A 17 -27.65 -21.76 -58.30
C GLY A 17 -26.61 -22.41 -57.40
N PHE A 18 -25.58 -22.87 -57.99
CA PHE A 18 -24.31 -23.23 -57.49
C PHE A 18 -23.97 -22.70 -56.07
N SER A 19 -24.43 -23.40 -55.03
CA SER A 19 -23.75 -23.39 -53.75
C SER A 19 -22.43 -24.09 -53.97
N MET A 20 -21.45 -23.38 -54.51
CA MET A 20 -20.05 -23.80 -54.43
C MET A 20 -19.73 -23.87 -52.94
N ALA A 21 -19.87 -25.07 -52.38
CA ALA A 21 -19.26 -25.37 -51.08
C ALA A 21 -17.76 -25.14 -51.25
N GLN A 22 -17.31 -23.95 -50.83
CA GLN A 22 -15.86 -23.67 -50.75
C GLN A 22 -15.25 -24.73 -49.85
N ALA A 23 -14.34 -25.52 -50.39
CA ALA A 23 -13.62 -26.53 -49.65
C ALA A 23 -12.99 -25.86 -48.41
N PRO A 24 -13.16 -26.47 -47.23
CA PRO A 24 -12.60 -25.92 -46.00
C PRO A 24 -11.10 -25.75 -46.15
N LYS A 25 -10.61 -24.54 -46.01
CA LYS A 25 -9.20 -24.21 -46.14
C LYS A 25 -8.51 -24.56 -44.80
N THR A 26 -7.59 -25.50 -44.86
CA THR A 26 -6.69 -25.78 -43.73
C THR A 26 -5.45 -24.89 -43.85
N VAL A 27 -5.12 -24.21 -42.76
CA VAL A 27 -3.92 -23.38 -42.64
C VAL A 27 -3.00 -24.05 -41.62
N ALA A 28 -1.78 -24.41 -42.05
CA ALA A 28 -0.77 -25.06 -41.21
C ALA A 28 0.53 -24.25 -41.23
N GLY A 29 1.28 -24.36 -40.17
CA GLY A 29 2.54 -23.65 -40.03
C GLY A 29 3.39 -24.12 -38.85
N VAL A 30 4.53 -23.44 -38.69
CA VAL A 30 5.47 -23.68 -37.62
C VAL A 30 5.80 -22.33 -36.98
N VAL A 31 5.88 -22.30 -35.66
CA VAL A 31 6.28 -21.12 -34.88
C VAL A 31 7.62 -21.40 -34.23
N THR A 32 8.60 -20.53 -34.50
CA THR A 32 9.97 -20.65 -33.98
C THR A 32 10.38 -19.36 -33.27
N SER A 33 11.32 -19.45 -32.36
CA SER A 33 11.95 -18.31 -31.69
C SER A 33 13.03 -17.69 -32.58
N ALA A 34 13.13 -16.37 -32.59
CA ALA A 34 14.16 -15.62 -33.34
C ALA A 34 15.52 -15.66 -32.63
N ASP A 35 15.54 -15.95 -31.31
CA ASP A 35 16.77 -15.86 -30.51
C ASP A 35 17.64 -17.10 -30.63
N ASP A 36 17.01 -18.29 -30.68
CA ASP A 36 17.69 -19.58 -30.72
C ASP A 36 17.23 -20.51 -31.86
N GLY A 37 16.17 -20.12 -32.59
CA GLY A 37 15.61 -20.90 -33.70
C GLY A 37 14.80 -22.10 -33.26
N GLU A 38 14.60 -22.30 -31.93
CA GLU A 38 13.87 -23.44 -31.42
C GLU A 38 12.35 -23.30 -31.63
N PRO A 39 11.62 -24.46 -31.74
CA PRO A 39 10.17 -24.43 -31.88
C PRO A 39 9.50 -23.92 -30.58
N ILE A 40 8.51 -23.05 -30.72
CA ILE A 40 7.74 -22.54 -29.59
C ILE A 40 6.54 -23.44 -29.33
N ILE A 41 6.56 -24.13 -28.20
CA ILE A 41 5.49 -25.02 -27.74
C ILE A 41 4.42 -24.22 -27.02
N GLY A 42 3.14 -24.43 -27.34
CA GLY A 42 2.03 -23.78 -26.63
C GLY A 42 1.73 -22.35 -27.10
N ALA A 43 2.29 -21.89 -28.23
CA ALA A 43 1.89 -20.60 -28.79
C ALA A 43 0.46 -20.64 -29.30
N SER A 44 -0.31 -19.60 -29.02
CA SER A 44 -1.67 -19.44 -29.50
C SER A 44 -1.67 -18.80 -30.89
N VAL A 45 -2.30 -19.49 -31.86
CA VAL A 45 -2.47 -19.02 -33.24
C VAL A 45 -3.96 -18.83 -33.50
N LEU A 46 -4.43 -17.60 -33.68
CA LEU A 46 -5.82 -17.23 -33.89
C LEU A 46 -6.03 -16.66 -35.30
N VAL A 47 -7.11 -16.97 -35.92
CA VAL A 47 -7.54 -16.31 -37.17
C VAL A 47 -8.11 -14.95 -36.82
N GLU A 48 -7.55 -13.88 -37.42
CA GLU A 48 -7.95 -12.49 -37.14
C GLU A 48 -9.45 -12.27 -37.33
N GLY A 49 -10.10 -11.67 -36.33
CA GLY A 49 -11.55 -11.37 -36.35
C GLY A 49 -12.46 -12.56 -36.04
N THR A 50 -11.91 -13.71 -35.66
CA THR A 50 -12.67 -14.92 -35.29
C THR A 50 -12.21 -15.49 -33.95
N THR A 51 -12.96 -16.47 -33.43
CA THR A 51 -12.56 -17.27 -32.26
C THR A 51 -11.84 -18.58 -32.66
N MET A 52 -11.56 -18.78 -33.97
CA MET A 52 -10.95 -19.99 -34.48
C MET A 52 -9.43 -19.92 -34.34
N GLY A 53 -8.83 -20.95 -33.76
CA GLY A 53 -7.39 -21.01 -33.56
C GLY A 53 -6.90 -22.39 -33.22
N ALA A 54 -5.59 -22.50 -33.07
CA ALA A 54 -4.88 -23.70 -32.63
C ALA A 54 -3.74 -23.31 -31.67
N ILE A 55 -3.26 -24.27 -30.92
CA ILE A 55 -2.06 -24.15 -30.07
C ILE A 55 -0.96 -24.98 -30.74
N THR A 56 0.29 -24.46 -30.74
CA THR A 56 1.43 -25.18 -31.29
C THR A 56 1.81 -26.39 -30.46
N ASP A 57 2.18 -27.48 -31.14
CA ASP A 57 2.66 -28.74 -30.56
C ASP A 57 4.13 -28.67 -30.11
N VAL A 58 4.69 -29.83 -29.72
CA VAL A 58 6.08 -29.96 -29.25
C VAL A 58 7.13 -29.62 -30.32
N ASP A 59 6.76 -29.70 -31.62
CA ASP A 59 7.60 -29.29 -32.74
C ASP A 59 7.31 -27.85 -33.20
N GLY A 60 6.50 -27.07 -32.44
CA GLY A 60 6.07 -25.74 -32.81
C GLY A 60 5.05 -25.69 -33.95
N LYS A 61 4.52 -26.84 -34.38
CA LYS A 61 3.58 -26.94 -35.51
C LYS A 61 2.16 -26.63 -35.09
N PHE A 62 1.40 -25.99 -35.96
CA PHE A 62 -0.04 -25.77 -35.79
C PHE A 62 -0.81 -26.11 -37.07
N ALA A 63 -2.07 -26.50 -36.92
CA ALA A 63 -3.00 -26.66 -38.01
C ALA A 63 -4.40 -26.15 -37.61
N ILE A 64 -4.94 -25.22 -38.37
CA ILE A 64 -6.29 -24.66 -38.16
C ILE A 64 -7.15 -25.12 -39.33
N ASN A 65 -8.19 -25.92 -39.03
CA ASN A 65 -9.13 -26.41 -40.03
C ASN A 65 -10.30 -25.44 -40.16
N ASN A 66 -11.00 -25.48 -41.29
CA ASN A 66 -12.17 -24.70 -41.57
C ASN A 66 -11.98 -23.18 -41.52
N VAL A 67 -10.80 -22.70 -41.91
CA VAL A 67 -10.51 -21.26 -41.94
C VAL A 67 -11.40 -20.59 -43.00
N PRO A 68 -12.10 -19.49 -42.61
CA PRO A 68 -12.93 -18.74 -43.57
C PRO A 68 -12.12 -18.27 -44.77
N ALA A 69 -12.74 -18.30 -45.98
CA ALA A 69 -12.04 -17.97 -47.22
C ALA A 69 -11.63 -16.47 -47.27
N ASP A 70 -12.32 -15.62 -46.55
CA ASP A 70 -12.08 -14.20 -46.41
C ASP A 70 -11.05 -13.84 -45.33
N ALA A 71 -10.55 -14.81 -44.55
CA ALA A 71 -9.54 -14.62 -43.55
C ALA A 71 -8.23 -14.16 -44.16
N LYS A 72 -7.70 -13.03 -43.70
CA LYS A 72 -6.52 -12.37 -44.28
C LYS A 72 -5.24 -12.60 -43.46
N ALA A 73 -5.35 -12.78 -42.16
CA ALA A 73 -4.20 -12.88 -41.28
C ALA A 73 -4.43 -13.82 -40.08
N LEU A 74 -3.32 -14.30 -39.53
CA LEU A 74 -3.25 -14.99 -38.24
C LEU A 74 -2.63 -14.03 -37.21
N ILE A 75 -3.12 -14.12 -35.98
CA ILE A 75 -2.51 -13.48 -34.81
C ILE A 75 -1.83 -14.58 -34.01
N VAL A 76 -0.51 -14.48 -33.88
CA VAL A 76 0.30 -15.45 -33.15
C VAL A 76 0.79 -14.78 -31.87
N SER A 77 0.48 -15.38 -30.72
CA SER A 77 0.86 -14.85 -29.41
C SER A 77 1.42 -15.94 -28.49
N TYR A 78 2.44 -15.58 -27.73
CA TYR A 78 3.05 -16.45 -26.71
C TYR A 78 3.55 -15.60 -25.54
N LEU A 79 3.54 -16.18 -24.33
CA LEU A 79 3.97 -15.49 -23.12
C LEU A 79 5.45 -15.07 -23.23
N GLY A 80 5.74 -13.78 -23.04
CA GLY A 80 7.11 -13.25 -23.16
C GLY A 80 7.60 -13.01 -24.59
N MET A 81 6.71 -13.08 -25.59
CA MET A 81 7.03 -12.83 -27.02
C MET A 81 6.13 -11.73 -27.61
N ILE A 82 6.68 -11.00 -28.57
CA ILE A 82 5.92 -9.96 -29.28
C ILE A 82 4.85 -10.62 -30.14
N THR A 83 3.59 -10.29 -29.89
CA THR A 83 2.47 -10.75 -30.72
C THR A 83 2.68 -10.34 -32.19
N GLN A 84 2.58 -11.30 -33.10
CA GLN A 84 2.76 -11.05 -34.53
C GLN A 84 1.48 -11.26 -35.30
N ARG A 85 1.27 -10.40 -36.31
CA ARG A 85 0.21 -10.52 -37.31
C ARG A 85 0.85 -11.00 -38.61
N VAL A 86 0.46 -12.21 -39.05
CA VAL A 86 1.06 -12.87 -40.25
C VAL A 86 -0.03 -13.12 -41.29
N GLY A 87 0.18 -12.69 -42.50
CA GLY A 87 -0.75 -12.91 -43.61
C GLY A 87 -0.90 -14.39 -43.96
N ILE A 88 -2.11 -14.83 -44.26
CA ILE A 88 -2.37 -16.21 -44.69
C ILE A 88 -1.91 -16.41 -46.12
N GLN A 89 -0.88 -17.23 -46.34
CA GLN A 89 -0.32 -17.59 -47.62
C GLN A 89 -0.68 -19.05 -47.96
N ARG A 90 -0.50 -19.42 -49.24
CA ARG A 90 -0.62 -20.84 -49.68
C ARG A 90 0.63 -21.59 -49.27
N GLY A 91 0.49 -22.70 -48.56
CA GLY A 91 1.58 -23.54 -48.08
C GLY A 91 1.79 -23.43 -46.56
N THR A 92 2.91 -23.99 -46.08
CA THR A 92 3.26 -23.97 -44.66
C THR A 92 3.75 -22.58 -44.27
N ILE A 93 3.11 -22.00 -43.24
CA ILE A 93 3.44 -20.66 -42.75
C ILE A 93 4.54 -20.78 -41.67
N THR A 94 5.68 -20.18 -41.86
CA THR A 94 6.72 -20.07 -40.83
C THR A 94 6.61 -18.73 -40.14
N VAL A 95 6.45 -18.76 -38.81
CA VAL A 95 6.36 -17.56 -37.97
C VAL A 95 7.54 -17.55 -37.01
N THR A 96 8.41 -16.55 -37.15
CA THR A 96 9.54 -16.37 -36.22
C THR A 96 9.19 -15.30 -35.22
N MET A 97 8.91 -15.67 -33.97
CA MET A 97 8.58 -14.75 -32.90
C MET A 97 9.85 -14.19 -32.25
N LYS A 98 9.86 -12.90 -31.99
CA LYS A 98 10.91 -12.26 -31.22
C LYS A 98 10.50 -12.21 -29.75
N SER A 99 11.44 -12.49 -28.87
CA SER A 99 11.23 -12.23 -27.44
C SER A 99 10.76 -10.81 -27.26
N ASP A 100 9.70 -10.62 -26.51
CA ASP A 100 9.37 -9.31 -25.94
C ASP A 100 10.42 -9.00 -24.87
N THR A 101 11.65 -8.85 -25.32
CA THR A 101 12.73 -8.22 -24.54
C THR A 101 12.54 -6.70 -24.51
N LYS A 102 11.34 -6.23 -24.36
CA LYS A 102 11.13 -5.18 -23.38
C LYS A 102 11.37 -5.83 -22.00
N VAL A 103 12.61 -6.25 -21.74
CA VAL A 103 13.23 -5.91 -20.47
C VAL A 103 12.87 -4.45 -20.35
N LEU A 104 11.88 -4.13 -19.57
CA LEU A 104 11.69 -2.79 -19.05
C LEU A 104 13.06 -2.51 -18.47
N ASP A 105 13.89 -1.77 -19.20
CA ASP A 105 15.07 -1.14 -18.64
C ASP A 105 14.49 -0.29 -17.54
N GLU A 106 14.36 -0.89 -16.36
CA GLU A 106 13.73 -0.29 -15.22
C GLU A 106 14.51 0.98 -14.94
N VAL A 107 13.92 2.07 -15.38
CA VAL A 107 14.53 3.39 -15.22
C VAL A 107 14.29 3.78 -13.77
N VAL A 108 15.37 3.85 -13.02
CA VAL A 108 15.37 4.28 -11.64
C VAL A 108 15.68 5.77 -11.62
N VAL A 109 14.81 6.54 -11.00
CA VAL A 109 15.10 7.95 -10.69
C VAL A 109 16.19 7.97 -9.62
N THR A 110 17.34 8.54 -9.95
CA THR A 110 18.45 8.71 -9.00
C THR A 110 18.26 9.97 -8.14
N ALA A 111 19.15 10.16 -7.18
CA ALA A 111 19.13 11.24 -6.17
C ALA A 111 18.94 12.68 -6.73
N GLN A 112 19.26 12.91 -7.98
CA GLN A 112 19.15 14.23 -8.64
C GLN A 112 17.99 14.29 -9.63
N GLY A 113 17.00 13.37 -9.54
CA GLY A 113 15.92 13.29 -10.52
C GLY A 113 16.35 12.78 -11.90
N LEU A 114 17.60 12.30 -12.04
CA LEU A 114 18.10 11.75 -13.30
C LEU A 114 17.65 10.31 -13.47
N ASN A 115 17.05 10.04 -14.61
CA ASN A 115 16.66 8.70 -15.00
C ASN A 115 17.90 7.90 -15.44
N ARG A 116 18.23 6.83 -14.71
CA ARG A 116 19.28 5.87 -15.08
C ARG A 116 18.73 4.47 -15.19
N LYS A 117 19.28 3.68 -16.12
CA LYS A 117 18.95 2.26 -16.22
C LYS A 117 19.41 1.54 -14.95
N GLN A 118 18.56 0.72 -14.36
CA GLN A 118 18.89 -0.04 -13.15
C GLN A 118 20.17 -0.87 -13.30
N LYS A 119 20.37 -1.47 -14.48
CA LYS A 119 21.59 -2.22 -14.82
C LYS A 119 22.87 -1.39 -14.78
N ALA A 120 22.78 -0.07 -14.89
CA ALA A 120 23.93 0.84 -14.84
C ALA A 120 24.23 1.32 -13.41
N LEU A 121 23.45 0.89 -12.42
CA LEU A 121 23.66 1.23 -11.02
C LEU A 121 24.52 0.15 -10.37
N GLY A 122 25.64 0.54 -9.81
CA GLY A 122 26.54 -0.37 -9.05
C GLY A 122 25.97 -0.80 -7.68
N TYR A 123 24.67 -0.61 -7.43
CA TYR A 123 24.02 -0.91 -6.15
C TYR A 123 22.59 -1.42 -6.37
N SER A 124 22.13 -2.24 -5.40
CA SER A 124 20.77 -2.80 -5.43
C SER A 124 19.74 -1.76 -5.04
N THR A 125 18.76 -1.56 -5.90
CA THR A 125 17.56 -0.76 -5.66
C THR A 125 16.33 -1.66 -5.73
N GLN A 126 15.28 -1.28 -5.02
CA GLN A 126 13.99 -1.92 -5.13
C GLN A 126 12.94 -0.86 -5.40
N LYS A 127 12.26 -0.99 -6.53
CA LYS A 127 11.17 -0.11 -6.95
C LYS A 127 9.83 -0.69 -6.54
N VAL A 128 8.94 0.15 -6.06
CA VAL A 128 7.53 -0.15 -5.79
C VAL A 128 6.71 0.84 -6.59
N ALA A 129 5.78 0.36 -7.40
CA ALA A 129 4.90 1.22 -8.17
C ALA A 129 3.87 1.89 -7.25
N GLY A 130 3.45 3.12 -7.58
CA GLY A 130 2.45 3.85 -6.80
C GLY A 130 1.09 3.14 -6.79
N GLU A 131 0.74 2.44 -7.86
CA GLU A 131 -0.46 1.63 -7.93
C GLU A 131 -0.48 0.53 -6.86
N ASP A 132 0.64 -0.16 -6.67
CA ASP A 132 0.77 -1.19 -5.63
C ASP A 132 0.60 -0.61 -4.22
N LEU A 133 1.02 0.61 -3.99
CA LEU A 133 0.89 1.30 -2.71
C LEU A 133 -0.55 1.73 -2.43
N THR A 134 -1.29 2.07 -3.47
CA THR A 134 -2.68 2.55 -3.35
C THR A 134 -3.71 1.44 -3.28
N ILE A 135 -3.38 0.19 -3.59
CA ILE A 135 -4.30 -0.96 -3.50
C ILE A 135 -4.91 -1.08 -2.10
N SER A 136 -4.08 -0.99 -1.06
CA SER A 136 -4.53 -1.10 0.34
C SER A 136 -5.04 0.21 0.93
N ARG A 137 -4.98 1.32 0.17
CA ARG A 137 -5.41 2.67 0.60
C ARG A 137 -4.90 3.08 1.98
N GLN A 138 -3.70 2.64 2.34
CA GLN A 138 -3.09 3.01 3.62
C GLN A 138 -2.80 4.51 3.68
N THR A 139 -3.06 5.09 4.83
CA THR A 139 -2.89 6.54 5.05
C THR A 139 -1.44 6.95 5.32
N ASP A 140 -0.59 5.99 5.62
CA ASP A 140 0.82 6.21 5.92
C ASP A 140 1.75 5.36 5.04
N LEU A 141 2.96 5.88 4.82
CA LEU A 141 3.97 5.28 3.96
C LEU A 141 4.47 3.93 4.49
N GLY A 142 4.63 3.79 5.82
CA GLY A 142 5.15 2.58 6.44
C GLY A 142 4.25 1.38 6.16
N ASN A 143 2.97 1.51 6.50
CA ASN A 143 1.98 0.46 6.28
C ASN A 143 1.76 0.18 4.78
N ALA A 144 1.78 1.22 3.93
CA ALA A 144 1.65 1.05 2.48
C ALA A 144 2.81 0.23 1.87
N MET A 145 4.01 0.33 2.42
CA MET A 145 5.20 -0.40 1.98
C MET A 145 5.37 -1.76 2.66
N ALA A 146 4.63 -2.05 3.73
CA ALA A 146 4.75 -3.29 4.49
C ALA A 146 4.57 -4.53 3.58
N GLY A 147 5.50 -5.47 3.68
CA GLY A 147 5.50 -6.69 2.87
C GLY A 147 5.93 -6.51 1.40
N LYS A 148 6.12 -5.28 0.92
CA LYS A 148 6.49 -4.99 -0.48
C LYS A 148 7.97 -4.72 -0.67
N VAL A 149 8.70 -4.42 0.41
CA VAL A 149 10.13 -4.11 0.37
C VAL A 149 10.91 -5.14 1.17
N SER A 150 11.80 -5.86 0.49
CA SER A 150 12.64 -6.87 1.14
C SER A 150 13.65 -6.21 2.09
N GLY A 151 13.86 -6.80 3.28
CA GLY A 151 14.80 -6.28 4.29
C GLY A 151 14.38 -4.94 4.90
N ALA A 152 13.12 -4.55 4.78
CA ALA A 152 12.52 -3.43 5.47
C ALA A 152 11.61 -3.95 6.60
N ARG A 153 11.74 -3.35 7.77
CA ARG A 153 10.85 -3.56 8.92
C ARG A 153 10.03 -2.29 9.12
N PHE A 154 8.74 -2.46 9.27
CA PHE A 154 7.79 -1.37 9.50
C PHE A 154 7.26 -1.50 10.92
N ILE A 155 7.36 -0.42 11.67
CA ILE A 155 6.79 -0.30 13.01
C ILE A 155 5.69 0.73 12.88
N GLY A 156 4.44 0.30 13.08
CA GLY A 156 3.27 1.15 12.92
C GLY A 156 3.32 2.40 13.79
N GLY A 157 2.76 3.48 13.27
CA GLY A 157 2.58 4.71 14.01
C GLY A 157 1.41 4.61 15.00
N ALA A 158 1.23 5.65 15.79
CA ALA A 158 0.11 5.75 16.72
C ALA A 158 -1.23 5.70 15.98
N SER A 159 -2.15 4.90 16.50
CA SER A 159 -3.47 4.69 15.89
C SER A 159 -4.41 5.90 15.99
N SER A 160 -4.04 6.92 16.74
CA SER A 160 -4.85 8.12 16.99
C SER A 160 -4.56 9.29 16.07
N GLY A 161 -3.38 9.33 15.41
CA GLY A 161 -2.95 10.41 14.53
C GLY A 161 -2.56 9.92 13.14
N PHE A 162 -2.05 10.83 12.32
CA PHE A 162 -1.46 10.53 11.01
C PHE A 162 0.05 10.32 11.09
N ASP A 163 0.55 9.61 12.09
CA ASP A 163 1.97 9.29 12.17
C ASP A 163 2.29 8.13 11.22
N ALA A 164 3.31 8.34 10.39
CA ALA A 164 3.73 7.38 9.37
C ALA A 164 4.51 6.17 9.95
N GLY A 165 4.62 6.06 11.27
CA GLY A 165 5.41 5.00 11.89
C GLY A 165 6.91 5.12 11.59
N THR A 166 7.66 4.09 11.93
CA THR A 166 9.11 4.03 11.72
C THR A 166 9.45 2.95 10.70
N ILE A 167 10.30 3.30 9.73
CA ILE A 167 10.82 2.37 8.74
C ILE A 167 12.28 2.09 9.06
N ILE A 168 12.65 0.82 9.18
CA ILE A 168 14.04 0.40 9.42
C ILE A 168 14.48 -0.48 8.25
N LEU A 169 15.58 -0.11 7.60
CA LEU A 169 16.16 -0.83 6.47
C LEU A 169 17.37 -1.63 6.93
N ARG A 170 17.39 -2.95 6.67
CA ARG A 170 18.48 -3.88 7.01
C ARG A 170 18.81 -3.99 8.52
N GLY A 171 17.87 -3.65 9.39
CA GLY A 171 18.07 -3.68 10.83
C GLY A 171 18.58 -2.37 11.40
N ALA A 172 18.65 -2.30 12.73
CA ALA A 172 19.15 -1.12 13.44
C ALA A 172 20.67 -1.09 13.41
N GLY A 173 21.24 -0.03 12.85
CA GLY A 173 22.69 0.19 12.79
C GLY A 173 23.25 0.88 14.05
N SER A 174 22.37 1.42 14.89
CA SER A 174 22.73 2.12 16.13
C SER A 174 21.83 1.70 17.27
N ILE A 175 22.38 1.51 18.45
CA ILE A 175 21.63 1.25 19.67
C ILE A 175 21.04 2.58 20.16
N PRO A 176 19.74 2.65 20.48
CA PRO A 176 19.15 3.84 21.05
C PRO A 176 19.88 4.20 22.37
N SER A 177 20.34 5.43 22.49
CA SER A 177 21.06 5.90 23.67
C SER A 177 20.16 6.36 24.81
N SER A 178 18.85 6.37 24.59
CA SER A 178 17.85 6.78 25.59
C SER A 178 16.54 6.02 25.38
N SER A 179 15.67 6.10 26.35
CA SER A 179 14.34 5.47 26.37
C SER A 179 13.35 5.98 25.29
N GLN A 180 13.77 6.86 24.42
CA GLN A 180 12.97 7.27 23.26
C GLN A 180 13.08 6.21 22.16
N SER A 181 11.95 5.63 21.81
CA SER A 181 11.79 4.61 20.77
C SER A 181 12.21 5.10 19.37
N ASP A 182 12.32 6.40 19.17
CA ASP A 182 12.64 7.02 17.89
C ASP A 182 14.12 7.44 17.86
N ASN A 183 14.98 6.51 17.45
CA ASN A 183 16.36 6.86 17.15
C ASN A 183 16.46 7.26 15.65
N PRO A 184 16.54 8.56 15.34
CA PRO A 184 16.59 9.04 13.95
C PRO A 184 17.80 8.50 13.17
N ALA A 185 18.82 7.99 13.88
CA ALA A 185 20.00 7.37 13.27
C ALA A 185 19.67 6.04 12.54
N ASN A 186 18.59 5.38 12.89
CA ASN A 186 18.15 4.13 12.27
C ASN A 186 17.05 4.33 11.21
N GLU A 187 16.52 5.54 11.07
CA GLU A 187 15.48 5.85 10.10
C GLU A 187 16.08 6.32 8.77
N PRO A 188 15.62 5.81 7.61
CA PRO A 188 16.07 6.28 6.31
C PRO A 188 15.62 7.72 6.06
N ILE A 189 16.37 8.44 5.24
CA ILE A 189 15.92 9.74 4.76
C ILE A 189 14.84 9.58 3.69
N TYR A 190 13.92 10.52 3.64
CA TYR A 190 12.85 10.59 2.64
C TYR A 190 13.17 11.70 1.64
N VAL A 191 13.15 11.36 0.36
CA VAL A 191 13.47 12.29 -0.72
C VAL A 191 12.30 12.30 -1.70
N VAL A 192 11.62 13.42 -1.82
CA VAL A 192 10.49 13.58 -2.74
C VAL A 192 10.90 14.52 -3.86
N ASP A 193 10.87 14.03 -5.10
CA ASP A 193 11.26 14.76 -6.32
C ASP A 193 12.63 15.46 -6.19
N GLY A 194 13.57 14.82 -5.48
CA GLY A 194 14.94 15.33 -5.26
C GLY A 194 15.13 16.17 -3.99
N ALA A 195 14.08 16.54 -3.28
CA ALA A 195 14.16 17.29 -2.03
C ALA A 195 14.00 16.38 -0.80
N ILE A 196 14.90 16.53 0.20
CA ILE A 196 14.77 15.82 1.47
C ILE A 196 13.58 16.41 2.25
N THR A 197 12.67 15.56 2.70
CA THR A 197 11.44 15.95 3.38
C THR A 197 11.14 15.06 4.60
N ASN A 198 10.11 15.43 5.36
CA ASN A 198 9.60 14.61 6.46
C ASN A 198 8.62 13.53 5.92
N LYS A 199 8.69 12.33 6.48
CA LYS A 199 7.78 11.21 6.15
C LYS A 199 6.29 11.58 6.23
N ASN A 200 5.92 12.40 7.22
CA ASN A 200 4.54 12.82 7.46
C ASN A 200 4.01 13.85 6.44
N SER A 201 4.90 14.41 5.62
CA SER A 201 4.53 15.36 4.54
C SER A 201 4.28 14.70 3.20
N ILE A 202 4.30 13.37 3.14
CA ILE A 202 4.14 12.61 1.90
C ILE A 202 2.66 12.30 1.68
N ASN A 203 2.12 12.78 0.57
CA ASN A 203 0.77 12.43 0.12
C ASN A 203 0.81 11.16 -0.73
N MET A 204 0.23 10.07 -0.23
CA MET A 204 0.24 8.77 -0.91
C MET A 204 -0.53 8.78 -2.24
N ASP A 205 -1.55 9.63 -2.40
CA ASP A 205 -2.33 9.75 -3.64
C ASP A 205 -1.52 10.36 -4.79
N ASP A 206 -0.48 11.14 -4.47
CA ASP A 206 0.39 11.76 -5.46
C ASP A 206 1.64 10.94 -5.79
N VAL A 207 1.86 9.79 -5.16
CA VAL A 207 3.03 8.94 -5.42
C VAL A 207 2.87 8.19 -6.74
N GLU A 208 3.85 8.33 -7.63
CA GLU A 208 4.00 7.55 -8.87
C GLU A 208 4.83 6.29 -8.63
N SER A 209 5.96 6.43 -7.92
CA SER A 209 6.83 5.30 -7.58
C SER A 209 7.71 5.61 -6.39
N ILE A 210 8.15 4.54 -5.71
CA ILE A 210 9.11 4.60 -4.62
C ILE A 210 10.32 3.74 -4.98
N ASN A 211 11.52 4.29 -4.81
CA ASN A 211 12.78 3.57 -4.92
C ASN A 211 13.47 3.53 -3.56
N VAL A 212 13.77 2.33 -3.08
CA VAL A 212 14.44 2.14 -1.79
C VAL A 212 15.91 1.87 -2.01
N LEU A 213 16.75 2.78 -1.50
CA LEU A 213 18.21 2.65 -1.47
C LEU A 213 18.66 2.16 -0.11
N LYS A 214 19.33 1.01 -0.08
CA LYS A 214 19.71 0.34 1.17
C LYS A 214 21.17 0.58 1.49
N GLY A 215 21.45 1.20 2.65
CA GLY A 215 22.81 1.32 3.21
C GLY A 215 23.78 2.15 2.36
N PRO A 216 24.95 1.61 1.97
CA PRO A 216 26.04 2.37 1.33
C PRO A 216 25.64 3.12 0.05
N ALA A 217 24.63 2.61 -0.69
CA ALA A 217 24.13 3.27 -1.87
C ALA A 217 23.51 4.65 -1.57
N ALA A 218 22.78 4.75 -0.46
CA ALA A 218 22.20 6.00 -0.01
C ALA A 218 23.27 6.95 0.55
N THR A 219 24.26 6.40 1.27
CA THR A 219 25.39 7.18 1.80
C THR A 219 26.23 7.82 0.70
N ALA A 220 26.44 7.12 -0.41
CA ALA A 220 27.17 7.65 -1.56
C ALA A 220 26.49 8.87 -2.20
N LEU A 221 25.16 8.96 -2.09
CA LEU A 221 24.36 10.03 -2.71
C LEU A 221 24.01 11.17 -1.75
N TYR A 222 23.81 10.85 -0.47
CA TYR A 222 23.29 11.80 0.54
C TYR A 222 24.24 12.00 1.73
N GLY A 223 25.47 11.45 1.66
CA GLY A 223 26.45 11.53 2.73
C GLY A 223 26.00 10.79 3.99
N SER A 224 26.45 11.25 5.15
CA SER A 224 26.14 10.61 6.44
C SER A 224 24.66 10.52 6.76
N ARG A 225 23.83 11.42 6.24
CA ARG A 225 22.36 11.37 6.42
C ARG A 225 21.74 10.12 5.79
N GLY A 226 22.35 9.56 4.76
CA GLY A 226 21.88 8.33 4.11
C GLY A 226 22.39 7.04 4.77
N GLY A 227 23.00 7.12 5.96
CA GLY A 227 23.59 5.94 6.64
C GLY A 227 22.60 4.80 6.89
N ALA A 228 21.37 5.12 7.28
CA ALA A 228 20.27 4.17 7.45
C ALA A 228 19.53 3.81 6.15
N GLY A 229 19.92 4.40 5.02
CA GLY A 229 19.27 4.24 3.73
C GLY A 229 18.50 5.49 3.28
N ALA A 230 17.89 5.42 2.09
CA ALA A 230 17.05 6.49 1.54
C ALA A 230 15.83 5.91 0.83
N ILE A 231 14.70 6.56 1.00
CA ILE A 231 13.44 6.28 0.30
C ILE A 231 13.20 7.43 -0.66
N ILE A 232 13.41 7.15 -1.95
CA ILE A 232 13.24 8.14 -3.02
C ILE A 232 11.84 7.99 -3.60
N ILE A 233 11.08 9.05 -3.55
CA ILE A 233 9.69 9.11 -3.97
C ILE A 233 9.59 10.03 -5.18
N THR A 234 9.02 9.50 -6.25
CA THR A 234 8.66 10.27 -7.44
C THR A 234 7.16 10.52 -7.41
N THR A 235 6.75 11.77 -7.58
CA THR A 235 5.33 12.10 -7.62
C THR A 235 4.81 12.12 -9.05
N LYS A 236 3.52 11.83 -9.18
CA LYS A 236 2.77 11.85 -10.44
C LYS A 236 2.93 13.19 -11.16
N ALA A 237 3.02 13.13 -12.46
CA ALA A 237 3.04 14.29 -13.35
C ALA A 237 1.80 14.29 -14.27
N GLY A 238 1.64 15.29 -15.11
CA GLY A 238 0.56 15.31 -16.11
C GLY A 238 0.75 14.21 -17.15
N GLN A 239 -0.30 13.47 -17.47
CA GLN A 239 -0.23 12.31 -18.36
C GLN A 239 -1.14 12.43 -19.59
N SER A 240 -2.16 13.27 -19.58
CA SER A 240 -3.17 13.33 -20.64
C SER A 240 -3.15 14.65 -21.41
N GLU A 241 -3.13 14.57 -22.73
CA GLU A 241 -3.21 15.75 -23.61
C GLU A 241 -4.55 16.50 -23.48
N LYS A 242 -5.65 15.75 -23.29
CA LYS A 242 -6.98 16.33 -23.16
C LYS A 242 -7.26 16.93 -21.78
N GLY A 243 -6.35 16.68 -20.81
CA GLY A 243 -6.60 16.93 -19.40
C GLY A 243 -7.38 15.78 -18.75
N LEU A 244 -6.97 15.43 -17.53
CA LEU A 244 -7.57 14.37 -16.72
C LEU A 244 -7.92 14.93 -15.35
N LEU A 245 -9.20 14.85 -14.99
CA LEU A 245 -9.69 15.12 -13.64
C LEU A 245 -9.92 13.78 -12.95
N GLU A 246 -9.21 13.58 -11.84
CA GLU A 246 -9.37 12.40 -10.99
C GLU A 246 -9.99 12.83 -9.66
N VAL A 247 -11.03 12.12 -9.24
CA VAL A 247 -11.65 12.29 -7.93
C VAL A 247 -11.69 10.93 -7.25
N SER A 248 -11.13 10.83 -6.07
CA SER A 248 -11.19 9.63 -5.25
C SER A 248 -11.69 9.93 -3.84
N HIS A 249 -12.49 9.03 -3.31
CA HIS A 249 -12.98 9.07 -1.94
C HIS A 249 -12.77 7.71 -1.30
N THR A 250 -12.19 7.70 -0.11
CA THR A 250 -11.88 6.48 0.64
C THR A 250 -12.41 6.61 2.05
N LEU A 251 -13.16 5.61 2.48
CA LEU A 251 -13.62 5.45 3.86
C LEU A 251 -12.97 4.18 4.43
N GLN A 252 -12.28 4.33 5.56
CA GLN A 252 -11.65 3.23 6.28
C GLN A 252 -12.20 3.17 7.69
N ALA A 253 -12.43 1.97 8.20
CA ALA A 253 -12.79 1.72 9.59
C ALA A 253 -11.72 0.84 10.23
N GLU A 254 -11.27 1.21 11.43
CA GLU A 254 -10.26 0.51 12.20
C GLU A 254 -10.82 0.15 13.56
N THR A 255 -10.59 -1.08 14.00
CA THR A 255 -10.99 -1.54 15.34
C THR A 255 -9.78 -2.11 16.06
N TYR A 256 -9.77 -1.96 17.38
CA TYR A 256 -8.78 -2.62 18.20
C TYR A 256 -9.05 -4.12 18.22
N TYR A 257 -8.02 -4.90 17.91
CA TYR A 257 -8.09 -6.35 18.00
C TYR A 257 -7.05 -6.86 19.00
N ASN A 258 -7.52 -7.44 20.10
CA ASN A 258 -6.65 -8.00 21.13
C ASN A 258 -6.45 -9.50 20.89
N HIS A 259 -5.19 -9.88 20.60
CA HIS A 259 -4.79 -11.28 20.47
C HIS A 259 -4.46 -11.96 21.79
N PHE A 260 -4.31 -11.20 22.87
CA PHE A 260 -3.88 -11.73 24.15
C PHE A 260 -5.06 -12.00 25.08
N ASN A 261 -5.11 -13.21 25.62
CA ASN A 261 -5.96 -13.48 26.77
C ASN A 261 -5.28 -12.87 28.00
N MET A 262 -5.74 -11.69 28.39
CA MET A 262 -5.29 -11.08 29.63
C MET A 262 -5.82 -11.90 30.79
N GLN A 263 -4.97 -12.13 31.81
CA GLN A 263 -5.42 -12.76 33.03
C GLN A 263 -6.44 -11.84 33.76
N LYS A 264 -7.44 -12.43 34.42
CA LYS A 264 -8.52 -11.71 35.07
C LYS A 264 -8.70 -12.08 36.55
N LEU A 265 -7.69 -12.69 37.15
CA LEU A 265 -7.72 -13.19 38.51
C LEU A 265 -6.98 -12.29 39.50
N TYR A 266 -5.95 -11.59 39.01
CA TYR A 266 -5.05 -10.78 39.84
C TYR A 266 -4.97 -9.35 39.28
N GLY A 267 -4.86 -8.37 40.16
CA GLY A 267 -4.70 -6.97 39.79
C GLY A 267 -3.26 -6.55 39.57
N GLY A 268 -3.06 -5.26 39.32
CA GLY A 268 -1.74 -4.65 39.29
C GLY A 268 -1.15 -4.56 40.69
N GLY A 269 0.17 -4.45 40.81
CA GLY A 269 0.87 -4.30 42.06
C GLY A 269 2.27 -4.91 42.01
N GLY A 270 3.17 -4.43 42.83
CA GLY A 270 4.54 -4.90 42.92
C GLY A 270 4.69 -6.20 43.71
N TYR A 271 5.86 -6.79 43.57
CA TYR A 271 6.32 -7.83 44.48
C TYR A 271 6.78 -7.15 45.77
N GLY A 272 5.79 -6.84 46.64
CA GLY A 272 6.04 -6.21 47.92
C GLY A 272 6.98 -7.06 48.75
N GLY A 273 7.97 -6.41 49.30
CA GLY A 273 9.13 -6.93 50.05
C GLY A 273 8.91 -8.19 50.84
N THR A 274 9.73 -8.97 50.69
CA THR A 274 10.21 -10.29 51.03
C THR A 274 9.86 -10.90 52.42
N GLU A 275 9.16 -10.25 53.33
CA GLU A 275 9.20 -10.76 54.68
C GLU A 275 7.90 -11.35 55.29
N LYS A 276 6.76 -11.17 54.67
CA LYS A 276 5.52 -11.61 55.35
C LYS A 276 4.39 -12.22 54.49
N GLY A 277 4.66 -13.04 53.56
CA GLY A 277 3.71 -14.06 53.09
C GLY A 277 2.25 -13.70 52.80
N ASN A 278 1.85 -12.45 52.95
CA ASN A 278 0.46 -12.01 52.81
C ASN A 278 0.39 -10.91 51.72
N ARG A 279 0.44 -11.34 50.49
CA ARG A 279 0.53 -10.48 49.27
C ARG A 279 -0.57 -9.42 49.18
N ALA A 280 -1.72 -9.61 49.82
CA ALA A 280 -2.80 -8.63 49.82
C ALA A 280 -2.56 -7.44 50.73
N GLN A 281 -1.74 -7.60 51.78
CA GLN A 281 -1.42 -6.54 52.74
C GLN A 281 -0.20 -5.71 52.36
N ASP A 282 0.68 -6.25 51.50
CA ASP A 282 1.93 -5.58 51.13
C ASP A 282 1.76 -4.52 50.05
N ILE A 283 0.56 -4.39 49.47
CA ILE A 283 0.30 -3.50 48.31
C ILE A 283 -0.56 -2.30 48.74
N TYR A 284 -1.28 -2.40 49.84
CA TYR A 284 -2.25 -1.39 50.25
C TYR A 284 -2.08 -0.95 51.71
N ASP A 285 -1.68 0.29 51.86
CA ASP A 285 -1.88 0.97 53.15
C ASP A 285 -3.36 1.35 53.28
N LEU A 286 -3.85 1.33 54.53
CA LEU A 286 -5.19 1.85 54.77
C LEU A 286 -5.20 3.37 54.60
N TYR A 287 -6.24 3.88 54.00
CA TYR A 287 -6.43 5.30 53.85
C TYR A 287 -6.51 6.01 55.19
N SER A 288 -5.60 6.93 55.44
CA SER A 288 -5.45 7.68 56.68
C SER A 288 -5.89 9.14 56.59
N GLY A 289 -6.44 9.58 55.45
CA GLY A 289 -6.89 10.95 55.23
C GLY A 289 -8.29 11.22 55.82
N ASP A 290 -8.77 12.47 55.69
CA ASP A 290 -9.95 12.98 56.33
C ASP A 290 -11.27 12.81 55.53
N ILE A 291 -11.22 12.22 54.33
CA ILE A 291 -12.44 12.02 53.52
C ILE A 291 -13.26 10.87 54.10
N PRO A 292 -14.47 11.17 54.67
CA PRO A 292 -15.21 10.15 55.48
C PRO A 292 -15.60 8.90 54.71
N GLY A 293 -15.90 9.04 53.41
CA GLY A 293 -16.33 7.90 52.57
C GLY A 293 -15.22 6.94 52.21
N LEU A 294 -13.95 7.28 52.47
CA LEU A 294 -12.79 6.46 52.13
C LEU A 294 -12.18 5.74 53.35
N GLN A 295 -12.72 5.93 54.51
CA GLN A 295 -12.24 5.25 55.73
C GLN A 295 -12.33 3.73 55.60
N GLY A 296 -11.22 3.05 55.89
CA GLY A 296 -11.12 1.60 55.77
C GLY A 296 -10.91 1.05 54.36
N ALA A 297 -10.81 1.93 53.37
CA ALA A 297 -10.34 1.56 52.02
C ALA A 297 -8.81 1.51 51.96
N TYR A 298 -8.27 0.69 51.08
CA TYR A 298 -6.85 0.58 50.86
C TYR A 298 -6.37 1.62 49.83
N VAL A 299 -5.16 2.10 49.99
CA VAL A 299 -4.49 2.98 49.01
C VAL A 299 -3.68 2.13 48.04
N TYR A 300 -4.00 2.26 46.78
CA TYR A 300 -3.24 1.59 45.71
C TYR A 300 -2.07 2.47 45.26
N ASP A 301 -0.86 1.89 45.12
CA ASP A 301 0.29 2.62 44.58
C ASP A 301 0.20 2.67 43.04
N TYR A 302 -0.23 3.79 42.51
CA TYR A 302 -0.32 4.02 41.06
C TYR A 302 1.04 4.22 40.38
N ASN A 303 2.14 4.29 41.10
CA ASN A 303 3.48 4.31 40.51
C ASN A 303 4.02 2.90 40.22
N GLU A 304 3.37 1.88 40.76
CA GLU A 304 3.73 0.49 40.53
C GLU A 304 3.10 0.01 39.23
N ASP A 305 3.93 -0.43 38.28
CA ASP A 305 3.51 -0.86 36.95
C ASP A 305 3.59 -2.38 36.73
N THR A 306 3.89 -3.12 37.78
CA THR A 306 3.97 -4.57 37.70
C THR A 306 2.59 -5.22 37.84
N SER A 307 2.45 -6.45 37.34
CA SER A 307 1.19 -7.22 37.32
C SER A 307 1.16 -8.35 38.35
N TRP A 308 1.85 -8.17 39.49
CA TRP A 308 1.98 -9.17 40.55
C TRP A 308 1.12 -8.86 41.78
N GLY A 309 0.03 -8.14 41.59
CA GLY A 309 -0.84 -7.71 42.66
C GLY A 309 -1.72 -8.80 43.25
N ALA A 310 -2.52 -8.39 44.23
CA ALA A 310 -3.47 -9.27 44.94
C ALA A 310 -4.54 -9.84 44.00
N ALA A 311 -5.06 -11.01 44.34
CA ALA A 311 -6.25 -11.56 43.67
C ALA A 311 -7.41 -10.58 43.79
N TYR A 312 -8.22 -10.49 42.76
CA TYR A 312 -9.45 -9.70 42.83
C TYR A 312 -10.40 -10.24 43.87
N ASP A 313 -10.84 -9.38 44.75
CA ASP A 313 -11.82 -9.64 45.80
C ASP A 313 -12.81 -8.48 45.88
N PRO A 314 -14.08 -8.67 45.52
CA PRO A 314 -15.11 -7.62 45.60
C PRO A 314 -15.40 -7.08 47.01
N ALA A 315 -14.96 -7.79 48.03
CA ALA A 315 -15.07 -7.30 49.41
C ALA A 315 -14.05 -6.21 49.76
N VAL A 316 -12.96 -6.18 48.99
CA VAL A 316 -11.88 -5.18 49.16
C VAL A 316 -12.27 -3.87 48.50
N LYS A 317 -12.12 -2.76 49.22
CA LYS A 317 -12.34 -1.41 48.71
C LYS A 317 -11.01 -0.67 48.66
N TYR A 318 -10.80 0.11 47.58
CA TYR A 318 -9.59 0.88 47.42
C TYR A 318 -9.86 2.31 46.94
N VAL A 319 -8.95 3.20 47.23
CA VAL A 319 -8.98 4.61 46.84
C VAL A 319 -8.47 4.78 45.43
N THR A 320 -9.24 5.49 44.62
CA THR A 320 -8.83 5.87 43.27
C THR A 320 -8.45 7.36 43.21
N PRO A 321 -7.70 7.83 42.21
CA PRO A 321 -7.50 9.27 42.03
C PRO A 321 -8.81 10.05 41.92
N LEU A 322 -9.84 9.47 41.29
CA LEU A 322 -11.17 10.09 41.19
C LEU A 322 -11.89 10.18 42.53
N SER A 323 -11.58 9.28 43.49
CA SER A 323 -12.12 9.31 44.83
C SER A 323 -11.55 10.47 45.67
N LEU A 324 -10.40 10.98 45.29
CA LEU A 324 -9.69 12.07 45.95
C LEU A 324 -9.97 13.44 45.31
N ASP A 325 -10.48 13.47 44.09
CA ASP A 325 -10.76 14.70 43.33
C ASP A 325 -12.14 15.25 43.73
N GLU A 326 -12.17 16.41 44.39
CA GLU A 326 -13.39 17.10 44.83
C GLU A 326 -14.32 17.47 43.66
N THR A 327 -13.82 17.57 42.46
CA THR A 327 -14.60 17.89 41.24
C THR A 327 -15.23 16.65 40.61
N SER A 328 -14.85 15.46 41.06
CA SER A 328 -15.32 14.19 40.51
C SER A 328 -16.65 13.76 41.12
N ASP A 329 -17.53 13.18 40.31
CA ASP A 329 -18.75 12.50 40.75
C ASP A 329 -18.47 11.30 41.70
N TYR A 330 -17.21 10.85 41.72
CA TYR A 330 -16.70 9.74 42.54
C TYR A 330 -16.02 10.19 43.84
N TYR A 331 -16.00 11.50 44.12
CA TYR A 331 -15.40 12.01 45.35
C TYR A 331 -15.94 11.30 46.61
N GLY A 332 -15.04 10.85 47.45
CA GLY A 332 -15.38 10.12 48.67
C GLY A 332 -15.95 8.71 48.46
N LYS A 333 -15.95 8.19 47.23
CA LYS A 333 -16.46 6.85 46.92
C LYS A 333 -15.31 5.90 46.58
N PRO A 334 -15.01 4.90 47.43
CA PRO A 334 -13.97 3.93 47.10
C PRO A 334 -14.44 2.97 46.00
N ALA A 335 -13.52 2.56 45.16
CA ALA A 335 -13.76 1.52 44.17
C ALA A 335 -13.68 0.11 44.78
N THR A 336 -14.24 -0.85 44.09
CA THR A 336 -14.19 -2.27 44.44
C THR A 336 -13.02 -2.94 43.73
N TRP A 337 -12.22 -3.74 44.44
CA TRP A 337 -11.11 -4.47 43.88
C TRP A 337 -11.61 -5.66 43.05
N GLN A 338 -11.90 -5.39 41.81
CA GLN A 338 -12.41 -6.38 40.85
C GLN A 338 -11.82 -6.12 39.48
N HIS A 339 -11.85 -7.11 38.61
CA HIS A 339 -11.47 -6.92 37.22
C HIS A 339 -12.32 -5.78 36.63
N GLY A 340 -11.61 -4.82 36.07
CA GLY A 340 -12.21 -3.66 35.42
C GLY A 340 -12.70 -3.96 33.99
N LEU A 341 -12.74 -2.93 33.19
CA LEU A 341 -13.07 -3.03 31.77
C LEU A 341 -11.99 -3.82 30.99
N ASP A 342 -12.39 -4.62 30.04
CA ASP A 342 -11.45 -5.17 29.07
C ASP A 342 -10.83 -4.03 28.25
N LEU A 343 -9.56 -4.18 27.82
CA LEU A 343 -8.91 -3.21 26.96
C LEU A 343 -9.74 -2.87 25.72
N ARG A 344 -10.53 -3.84 25.22
CA ARG A 344 -11.44 -3.62 24.09
C ARG A 344 -12.54 -2.60 24.38
N ASP A 345 -12.98 -2.53 25.60
CA ASP A 345 -14.07 -1.63 26.02
C ASP A 345 -13.58 -0.17 26.11
N LEU A 346 -12.25 0.01 26.20
CA LEU A 346 -11.62 1.33 26.20
C LEU A 346 -11.48 1.92 24.80
N TYR A 347 -11.58 1.10 23.76
CA TYR A 347 -11.38 1.53 22.38
C TYR A 347 -12.67 1.60 21.60
N ARG A 348 -12.73 2.53 20.67
CA ARG A 348 -13.84 2.68 19.71
C ARG A 348 -13.42 2.28 18.31
N THR A 349 -14.36 2.19 17.40
CA THR A 349 -14.06 2.10 15.97
C THR A 349 -13.57 3.47 15.48
N GLY A 350 -12.33 3.52 15.04
CA GLY A 350 -11.76 4.67 14.36
C GLY A 350 -12.23 4.72 12.90
N VAL A 351 -12.48 5.91 12.38
CA VAL A 351 -12.92 6.11 10.99
C VAL A 351 -12.01 7.13 10.34
N THR A 352 -11.45 6.78 9.18
CA THR A 352 -10.68 7.68 8.35
C THR A 352 -11.43 7.93 7.05
N ASN A 353 -11.63 9.22 6.73
CA ASN A 353 -12.28 9.70 5.53
C ASN A 353 -11.26 10.52 4.73
N THR A 354 -10.94 10.08 3.53
CA THR A 354 -9.97 10.76 2.65
C THR A 354 -10.62 11.06 1.31
N THR A 355 -10.55 12.32 0.90
CA THR A 355 -10.98 12.78 -0.42
C THR A 355 -9.80 13.41 -1.13
N ASN A 356 -9.51 12.92 -2.32
CA ASN A 356 -8.50 13.50 -3.22
C ASN A 356 -9.16 13.98 -4.50
N VAL A 357 -8.76 15.16 -4.95
CA VAL A 357 -9.13 15.73 -6.24
C VAL A 357 -7.85 16.17 -6.93
N SER A 358 -7.63 15.71 -8.14
CA SER A 358 -6.46 16.14 -8.91
C SER A 358 -6.81 16.39 -10.37
N PHE A 359 -6.16 17.38 -10.93
CA PHE A 359 -6.20 17.73 -12.35
C PHE A 359 -4.81 17.61 -12.93
N SER A 360 -4.68 16.97 -14.07
CA SER A 360 -3.40 16.82 -14.77
C SER A 360 -3.57 17.06 -16.26
N LYS A 361 -2.57 17.71 -16.88
CA LYS A 361 -2.53 17.94 -18.33
C LYS A 361 -1.09 17.87 -18.82
N SER A 362 -0.89 17.27 -19.99
CA SER A 362 0.41 17.19 -20.67
C SER A 362 0.21 17.61 -22.12
N VAL A 363 0.87 18.67 -22.57
CA VAL A 363 0.84 19.15 -23.94
C VAL A 363 2.27 19.36 -24.37
N LYS A 364 2.72 18.65 -25.42
CA LYS A 364 4.06 18.72 -26.02
C LYS A 364 5.21 19.06 -25.05
N ASP A 365 5.43 20.34 -24.80
CA ASP A 365 6.54 20.87 -23.99
C ASP A 365 6.10 21.36 -22.60
N PHE A 366 4.85 21.12 -22.24
CA PHE A 366 4.25 21.56 -20.98
C PHE A 366 3.49 20.41 -20.32
N ASN A 367 3.81 20.19 -19.05
CA ASN A 367 3.19 19.14 -18.24
C ASN A 367 2.86 19.73 -16.86
N THR A 368 1.61 19.63 -16.42
CA THR A 368 1.19 20.16 -15.13
C THR A 368 0.24 19.21 -14.41
N ARG A 369 0.34 19.19 -13.08
CA ARG A 369 -0.59 18.52 -12.17
C ARG A 369 -0.86 19.43 -10.97
N VAL A 370 -2.12 19.49 -10.59
CA VAL A 370 -2.60 20.11 -9.34
C VAL A 370 -3.35 19.05 -8.57
N SER A 371 -3.10 18.92 -7.29
CA SER A 371 -3.79 17.96 -6.42
C SER A 371 -4.17 18.60 -5.09
N PHE A 372 -5.32 18.19 -4.56
CA PHE A 372 -5.77 18.52 -3.23
C PHE A 372 -6.28 17.26 -2.54
N THR A 373 -5.76 16.97 -1.36
CA THR A 373 -6.22 15.86 -0.52
C THR A 373 -6.64 16.39 0.84
N ASN A 374 -7.81 16.00 1.29
CA ASN A 374 -8.30 16.24 2.65
C ASN A 374 -8.57 14.90 3.32
N SER A 375 -7.93 14.68 4.47
CA SER A 375 -8.12 13.49 5.30
C SER A 375 -8.56 13.91 6.68
N TYR A 376 -9.64 13.31 7.17
CA TYR A 376 -10.10 13.42 8.55
C TYR A 376 -10.14 12.03 9.16
N ARG A 377 -9.59 11.88 10.35
CA ARG A 377 -9.52 10.62 11.09
C ARG A 377 -10.04 10.81 12.50
N THR A 378 -10.91 9.91 12.94
CA THR A 378 -11.18 9.67 14.35
C THR A 378 -10.34 8.47 14.77
N GLY A 379 -9.55 8.62 15.84
CA GLY A 379 -8.71 7.51 16.31
C GLY A 379 -9.50 6.41 16.99
N VAL A 380 -8.89 5.26 17.17
CA VAL A 380 -9.49 4.16 17.96
C VAL A 380 -9.53 4.48 19.45
N GLN A 381 -8.70 5.38 19.94
CA GLN A 381 -8.77 5.89 21.29
C GLN A 381 -9.88 6.94 21.41
N PRO A 382 -10.66 6.95 22.49
CA PRO A 382 -11.65 7.99 22.75
C PRO A 382 -11.04 9.39 22.71
N ASN A 383 -11.82 10.37 22.25
CA ASN A 383 -11.45 11.78 22.18
C ASN A 383 -10.22 12.12 21.34
N SER A 384 -9.76 11.21 20.46
CA SER A 384 -8.66 11.48 19.55
C SER A 384 -9.17 11.68 18.13
N ASP A 385 -8.71 12.73 17.47
CA ASP A 385 -8.97 12.99 16.06
C ASP A 385 -7.80 13.72 15.39
N ALA A 386 -7.77 13.67 14.08
CA ALA A 386 -6.73 14.31 13.31
C ALA A 386 -7.23 14.78 11.94
N ILE A 387 -6.70 15.91 11.49
CA ILE A 387 -6.93 16.46 10.16
C ILE A 387 -5.59 16.57 9.44
N ARG A 388 -5.56 16.15 8.16
CA ARG A 388 -4.41 16.36 7.29
C ARG A 388 -4.87 16.82 5.91
N ARG A 389 -4.27 17.89 5.42
CA ARG A 389 -4.56 18.47 4.11
C ARG A 389 -3.28 18.63 3.32
N PHE A 390 -3.33 18.23 2.06
CA PHE A 390 -2.23 18.40 1.12
C PHE A 390 -2.69 19.23 -0.05
N LEU A 391 -1.84 20.15 -0.48
CA LEU A 391 -1.97 20.86 -1.74
C LEU A 391 -0.66 20.67 -2.50
N GLY A 392 -0.76 20.08 -3.70
CA GLY A 392 0.35 19.83 -4.60
C GLY A 392 0.18 20.60 -5.90
N PHE A 393 1.26 21.20 -6.38
CA PHE A 393 1.34 21.78 -7.71
C PHE A 393 2.69 21.41 -8.32
N LYS A 394 2.67 20.71 -9.45
CA LYS A 394 3.86 20.32 -10.17
C LYS A 394 3.73 20.70 -11.62
N THR A 395 4.73 21.38 -12.15
CA THR A 395 4.79 21.70 -13.58
C THR A 395 6.20 21.54 -14.11
N ASN A 396 6.28 20.99 -15.32
CA ASN A 396 7.51 20.87 -16.08
C ASN A 396 7.27 21.48 -17.44
N PHE A 397 8.16 22.34 -17.91
CA PHE A 397 8.08 22.90 -19.24
C PHE A 397 9.46 23.08 -19.87
N LYS A 398 9.50 22.98 -21.19
CA LYS A 398 10.70 23.13 -22.00
C LYS A 398 10.59 24.40 -22.84
N PRO A 399 11.06 25.54 -22.34
CA PRO A 399 11.01 26.81 -23.10
C PRO A 399 11.89 26.74 -24.36
N THR A 400 12.94 25.94 -24.32
CA THR A 400 13.85 25.70 -25.44
C THR A 400 14.28 24.22 -25.43
N PRO A 401 14.80 23.65 -26.56
CA PRO A 401 15.23 22.26 -26.62
C PRO A 401 16.33 21.88 -25.62
N TRP A 402 17.14 22.83 -25.18
CA TRP A 402 18.25 22.62 -24.26
C TRP A 402 17.90 22.94 -22.80
N MET A 403 16.70 23.50 -22.52
CA MET A 403 16.32 23.94 -21.18
C MET A 403 15.04 23.22 -20.71
N ASN A 404 15.10 22.59 -19.54
CA ASN A 404 13.95 22.03 -18.86
C ASN A 404 13.77 22.74 -17.51
N VAL A 405 12.61 23.32 -17.29
CA VAL A 405 12.24 23.99 -16.03
C VAL A 405 11.21 23.16 -15.31
N SER A 406 11.50 22.82 -14.05
CA SER A 406 10.61 22.10 -13.17
C SER A 406 10.27 22.96 -11.95
N LEU A 407 9.00 23.10 -11.65
CA LEU A 407 8.50 23.74 -10.44
C LEU A 407 7.63 22.75 -9.69
N ASP A 408 7.97 22.49 -8.45
CA ASP A 408 7.24 21.62 -7.55
C ASP A 408 6.94 22.37 -6.25
N TYR A 409 5.68 22.53 -5.94
CA TYR A 409 5.20 23.17 -4.73
C TYR A 409 4.30 22.21 -3.97
N LYS A 410 4.60 22.01 -2.68
CA LYS A 410 3.84 21.14 -1.79
C LYS A 410 3.57 21.87 -0.48
N TYR A 411 2.32 21.88 -0.09
CA TYR A 411 1.88 22.40 1.20
C TYR A 411 1.16 21.29 1.97
N THR A 412 1.54 21.13 3.22
CA THR A 412 0.93 20.15 4.14
C THR A 412 0.47 20.87 5.39
N TYR A 413 -0.81 20.71 5.71
CA TYR A 413 -1.39 21.11 6.99
C TYR A 413 -1.75 19.86 7.77
N ARG A 414 -1.34 19.81 9.04
CA ARG A 414 -1.68 18.72 9.97
C ARG A 414 -2.09 19.31 11.30
N GLN A 415 -3.14 18.76 11.88
CA GLN A 415 -3.58 19.05 13.23
C GLN A 415 -4.05 17.72 13.86
N ASP A 416 -3.51 17.41 15.01
CA ASP A 416 -3.88 16.23 15.81
C ASP A 416 -4.41 16.73 17.15
N HIS A 417 -5.53 16.15 17.60
CA HIS A 417 -6.10 16.34 18.92
C HIS A 417 -5.94 15.06 19.73
N ASN A 418 -5.42 15.17 20.95
CA ASN A 418 -5.26 14.06 21.87
C ASN A 418 -4.61 12.83 21.19
N ALA A 419 -3.59 13.09 20.38
CA ALA A 419 -2.82 12.00 19.76
C ALA A 419 -2.21 11.15 20.88
N ALA A 420 -2.39 9.82 20.78
CA ALA A 420 -1.77 8.92 21.72
C ALA A 420 -0.25 9.01 21.59
N GLU A 421 0.41 9.23 22.70
CA GLU A 421 1.85 9.09 22.76
C GLU A 421 2.22 7.61 22.75
N SER A 422 3.16 7.23 21.90
CA SER A 422 3.76 5.90 21.92
C SER A 422 4.89 5.89 22.95
N GLY A 423 4.87 4.96 23.87
CA GLY A 423 5.96 4.79 24.85
C GLY A 423 5.49 4.39 26.24
N TYR A 424 6.44 4.24 27.15
CA TYR A 424 6.22 3.79 28.53
C TYR A 424 5.21 4.63 29.31
N ASN A 425 5.17 5.92 29.06
CA ASN A 425 4.23 6.86 29.72
C ASN A 425 2.96 7.17 28.91
N GLY A 426 2.89 6.75 27.64
CA GLY A 426 1.84 7.19 26.73
C GLY A 426 0.46 6.62 27.02
N SER A 427 0.37 5.46 27.64
CA SER A 427 -0.90 4.79 27.96
C SER A 427 -1.51 5.21 29.31
N ARG A 428 -0.76 5.95 30.14
CA ARG A 428 -1.23 6.37 31.47
C ARG A 428 -2.16 7.58 31.46
N THR A 429 -2.21 8.30 30.37
CA THR A 429 -3.00 9.55 30.25
C THR A 429 -4.45 9.30 29.81
N VAL A 430 -4.86 8.08 29.60
CA VAL A 430 -6.16 7.73 29.00
C VAL A 430 -7.12 7.04 29.99
N ILE A 431 -6.72 6.89 31.25
CA ILE A 431 -7.60 6.27 32.27
C ILE A 431 -8.16 7.33 33.20
#